data_87dc6051fc9cab709364b4dfd16e0534
#
_entry.id   87dc6051fc9cab709364b4dfd16e0534
#
_cell.length_a   1.000
_cell.length_b   1.000
_cell.length_c   1.000
_cell.angle_alpha   90.00
_cell.angle_beta   90.00
_cell.angle_gamma   90.00
#
_symmetry.space_group_name_H-M   'P 1'
#
loop_
_entity.id
_entity.type
_entity.pdbx_description
1 polymer ?
#
loop_
_entity_poly.entity_id
_entity_poly.type
_entity_poly.pdbx_seq_one_letter_code
_entity_poly.pdbx_strand_id
1 'polypeptide(L)'
;SIAFLCTGFILIMSACSSFEKQLSYELSTQYNYSINRDFWGVPYIKGETDQDVAYGIGLVHAEDAYDDLVELMPLYRGENALRNGLKNIDTDYLIRLLKVHSKVDQLAKKQLSSNVLAMAQAYADGVNEYAKSNPDKVNLSLHPISQEDVLAGSYIQHLFFAGLDRDLAQMTKQETQSIPTGSNAIAVNSIKTDSGSSFLLINSHQPLAGPVGWYELNIESDSGWRAHGGNFPGSFLVNVGFNENIGWGATVNRPDVMDIFELTINPDNSNQYLLDEEWAPFKIEEDYLSFKILGILTLKTKQEFKYSKFGPVLEINGKSFALKHSKEYSFDEMDGWYEINNAKDVYDFGEKLKSRKIPSFNFVTMDSQRNIGYFYNGRIPMRINALEARQIIKVSASKENWDAGILVDNLPTFINPLNGWIQSTNQNPFSVMGKHSLKQQKINEHVDFEKRLTNRSHVANELFST
;
A
#
# COMPACT_ATOMS: atom_id res chain seq x y z
N SER A 1 52.40 -11.74 29.88
CA SER A 1 51.78 -12.85 30.59
C SER A 1 50.32 -12.49 30.87
N ILE A 2 49.47 -13.15 30.10
CA ILE A 2 48.00 -13.03 30.20
C ILE A 2 47.58 -14.12 31.19
N ALA A 3 46.99 -13.70 32.30
CA ALA A 3 46.34 -14.61 33.24
C ALA A 3 44.91 -14.81 32.84
N PHE A 4 44.55 -16.04 32.46
CA PHE A 4 43.19 -16.51 32.29
C PHE A 4 42.50 -16.70 33.66
N LEU A 5 41.48 -15.95 33.93
CA LEU A 5 40.54 -16.25 35.02
C LEU A 5 39.36 -17.05 34.41
N CYS A 6 39.40 -18.37 34.61
CA CYS A 6 38.23 -19.23 34.41
C CYS A 6 37.28 -19.06 35.57
N THR A 7 36.18 -18.30 35.37
CA THR A 7 35.01 -18.37 36.22
C THR A 7 33.96 -19.21 35.52
N GLY A 8 33.53 -20.26 36.25
CA GLY A 8 32.66 -21.31 35.74
C GLY A 8 31.32 -20.80 35.21
N PHE A 9 31.05 -21.12 33.97
CA PHE A 9 29.73 -21.08 33.36
C PHE A 9 28.99 -22.34 33.81
N ILE A 10 28.05 -22.22 34.71
CA ILE A 10 27.05 -23.25 34.92
C ILE A 10 26.14 -23.25 33.71
N LEU A 11 26.35 -24.20 32.82
CA LEU A 11 25.39 -24.57 31.77
C LEU A 11 24.15 -25.16 32.44
N ILE A 12 23.11 -24.35 32.61
CA ILE A 12 21.78 -24.90 32.78
C ILE A 12 21.34 -25.38 31.41
N MET A 13 21.55 -26.66 31.16
CA MET A 13 20.86 -27.39 30.09
C MET A 13 19.38 -27.40 30.44
N SER A 14 18.67 -26.36 30.09
CA SER A 14 17.22 -26.44 29.94
C SER A 14 16.98 -27.42 28.81
N ALA A 15 16.48 -28.60 29.14
CA ALA A 15 15.98 -29.57 28.21
C ALA A 15 15.07 -28.83 27.22
N CYS A 16 15.43 -28.86 25.94
CA CYS A 16 14.50 -28.58 24.85
C CYS A 16 13.40 -29.66 24.94
N SER A 17 12.37 -29.39 25.75
CA SER A 17 11.07 -29.91 25.39
C SER A 17 10.71 -29.16 24.12
N SER A 18 10.71 -29.86 23.00
CA SER A 18 9.98 -29.47 21.82
C SER A 18 8.50 -29.38 22.22
N PHE A 19 8.10 -28.23 22.78
CA PHE A 19 6.71 -27.86 22.82
C PHE A 19 6.33 -27.69 21.35
N GLU A 20 5.71 -28.71 20.76
CA GLU A 20 4.80 -28.50 19.65
C GLU A 20 3.85 -27.40 20.12
N LYS A 21 4.05 -26.18 19.59
CA LYS A 21 3.17 -25.07 19.84
C LYS A 21 1.90 -25.38 19.06
N GLN A 22 1.04 -26.21 19.67
CA GLN A 22 -0.28 -26.48 19.15
C GLN A 22 -0.96 -25.12 19.00
N LEU A 23 -1.39 -24.80 17.79
CA LEU A 23 -2.16 -23.57 17.52
C LEU A 23 -3.46 -23.67 18.35
N SER A 24 -3.45 -23.05 19.54
CA SER A 24 -4.54 -23.13 20.52
C SER A 24 -5.43 -21.92 20.51
N TYR A 25 -5.58 -21.24 19.34
CA TYR A 25 -6.60 -20.22 19.22
C TYR A 25 -7.91 -20.86 18.73
N GLU A 26 -8.99 -20.53 19.42
CA GLU A 26 -10.32 -20.89 18.95
C GLU A 26 -10.75 -19.87 17.89
N LEU A 27 -11.12 -20.36 16.71
CA LEU A 27 -11.83 -19.53 15.73
C LEU A 27 -13.20 -19.24 16.34
N SER A 28 -13.42 -17.99 16.72
CA SER A 28 -14.59 -17.58 17.51
C SER A 28 -15.87 -17.49 16.71
N THR A 29 -15.83 -17.63 15.37
CA THR A 29 -16.94 -17.37 14.48
C THR A 29 -17.11 -18.54 13.50
N GLN A 30 -18.34 -18.98 13.32
CA GLN A 30 -18.67 -19.92 12.25
C GLN A 30 -18.98 -19.10 11.00
N TYR A 31 -18.20 -19.29 9.94
CA TYR A 31 -18.37 -18.65 8.64
C TYR A 31 -19.20 -19.56 7.72
N ASN A 32 -20.17 -18.95 7.02
CA ASN A 32 -21.03 -19.67 6.08
C ASN A 32 -20.64 -19.34 4.63
N TYR A 33 -19.79 -20.14 4.06
CA TYR A 33 -19.21 -19.93 2.74
C TYR A 33 -19.16 -21.20 1.92
N SER A 34 -18.98 -21.03 0.60
CA SER A 34 -18.64 -22.10 -0.32
C SER A 34 -17.55 -21.65 -1.28
N ILE A 35 -16.67 -22.59 -1.65
CA ILE A 35 -15.59 -22.35 -2.64
C ILE A 35 -15.76 -23.40 -3.74
N ASN A 36 -15.90 -22.92 -4.97
CA ASN A 36 -15.83 -23.71 -6.18
C ASN A 36 -14.65 -23.22 -7.01
N ARG A 37 -14.05 -24.11 -7.81
CA ARG A 37 -12.97 -23.71 -8.69
C ARG A 37 -13.34 -24.04 -10.14
N ASP A 38 -12.98 -23.17 -11.06
CA ASP A 38 -13.14 -23.43 -12.47
C ASP A 38 -12.06 -24.41 -12.99
N PHE A 39 -12.06 -24.66 -14.30
CA PHE A 39 -11.10 -25.56 -14.95
C PHE A 39 -9.62 -25.08 -14.78
N TRP A 40 -9.41 -23.79 -14.60
CA TRP A 40 -8.07 -23.18 -14.43
C TRP A 40 -7.66 -23.10 -12.95
N GLY A 41 -8.55 -23.50 -12.05
CA GLY A 41 -8.33 -23.42 -10.61
C GLY A 41 -8.70 -22.08 -10.00
N VAL A 42 -9.24 -21.12 -10.77
CA VAL A 42 -9.68 -19.83 -10.26
C VAL A 42 -10.85 -20.01 -9.29
N PRO A 43 -10.74 -19.55 -8.04
CA PRO A 43 -11.80 -19.76 -7.05
C PRO A 43 -13.00 -18.85 -7.31
N TYR A 44 -14.19 -19.40 -7.12
CA TYR A 44 -15.44 -18.70 -6.91
C TYR A 44 -15.87 -18.88 -5.47
N ILE A 45 -15.82 -17.80 -4.72
CA ILE A 45 -16.08 -17.74 -3.29
C ILE A 45 -17.45 -17.08 -3.07
N LYS A 46 -18.37 -17.81 -2.44
CA LYS A 46 -19.69 -17.29 -2.09
C LYS A 46 -19.91 -17.36 -0.58
N GLY A 47 -20.49 -16.30 0.01
CA GLY A 47 -20.83 -16.22 1.41
C GLY A 47 -22.17 -15.52 1.64
N GLU A 48 -22.77 -15.71 2.81
CA GLU A 48 -23.95 -14.97 3.23
C GLU A 48 -23.62 -13.50 3.54
N THR A 49 -22.45 -13.29 4.13
CA THR A 49 -21.93 -11.97 4.50
C THR A 49 -20.60 -11.67 3.81
N ASP A 50 -20.18 -10.41 3.82
CA ASP A 50 -18.88 -10.01 3.30
C ASP A 50 -17.74 -10.63 4.10
N GLN A 51 -17.96 -10.88 5.40
CA GLN A 51 -17.00 -11.56 6.27
C GLN A 51 -16.79 -13.03 5.85
N ASP A 52 -17.88 -13.73 5.49
CA ASP A 52 -17.78 -15.10 5.00
C ASP A 52 -16.94 -15.19 3.72
N VAL A 53 -17.14 -14.22 2.82
CA VAL A 53 -16.35 -14.11 1.59
C VAL A 53 -14.89 -13.80 1.91
N ALA A 54 -14.62 -12.83 2.81
CA ALA A 54 -13.27 -12.48 3.21
C ALA A 54 -12.53 -13.65 3.87
N TYR A 55 -13.21 -14.45 4.69
CA TYR A 55 -12.68 -15.69 5.24
C TYR A 55 -12.28 -16.66 4.13
N GLY A 56 -13.19 -16.89 3.17
CA GLY A 56 -12.92 -17.76 2.02
C GLY A 56 -11.72 -17.29 1.20
N ILE A 57 -11.54 -15.96 1.02
CA ILE A 57 -10.36 -15.40 0.34
C ILE A 57 -9.08 -15.71 1.13
N GLY A 58 -9.08 -15.53 2.45
CA GLY A 58 -7.94 -15.86 3.31
C GLY A 58 -7.54 -17.33 3.19
N LEU A 59 -8.53 -18.22 3.14
CA LEU A 59 -8.31 -19.67 2.99
C LEU A 59 -7.68 -20.01 1.64
N VAL A 60 -8.23 -19.52 0.51
CA VAL A 60 -7.68 -19.85 -0.83
C VAL A 60 -6.32 -19.20 -1.07
N HIS A 61 -6.05 -18.00 -0.52
CA HIS A 61 -4.71 -17.42 -0.57
C HIS A 61 -3.69 -18.28 0.17
N ALA A 62 -4.07 -18.82 1.33
CA ALA A 62 -3.19 -19.72 2.06
C ALA A 62 -3.05 -21.11 1.40
N GLU A 63 -4.07 -21.60 0.68
CA GLU A 63 -3.97 -22.84 -0.10
C GLU A 63 -3.01 -22.72 -1.29
N ASP A 64 -3.10 -21.63 -2.04
CA ASP A 64 -2.49 -21.50 -3.35
C ASP A 64 -1.20 -20.66 -3.35
N ALA A 65 -1.06 -19.71 -2.42
CA ALA A 65 -0.01 -18.70 -2.40
C ALA A 65 0.53 -18.39 -0.99
N TYR A 66 0.66 -19.41 -0.14
CA TYR A 66 1.05 -19.25 1.26
C TYR A 66 2.38 -18.51 1.42
N ASP A 67 3.40 -18.90 0.66
CA ASP A 67 4.73 -18.30 0.77
C ASP A 67 4.70 -16.83 0.37
N ASP A 68 3.99 -16.47 -0.69
CA ASP A 68 3.81 -15.10 -1.16
C ASP A 68 3.06 -14.25 -0.12
N LEU A 69 2.03 -14.83 0.52
CA LEU A 69 1.24 -14.17 1.56
C LEU A 69 2.09 -13.84 2.81
N VAL A 70 2.93 -14.77 3.25
CA VAL A 70 3.69 -14.61 4.51
C VAL A 70 5.07 -13.99 4.31
N GLU A 71 5.56 -13.81 3.10
CA GLU A 71 6.89 -13.28 2.79
C GLU A 71 7.14 -11.93 3.45
N LEU A 72 6.17 -11.02 3.40
CA LEU A 72 6.28 -9.68 3.98
C LEU A 72 5.79 -9.59 5.43
N MET A 73 5.30 -10.68 6.01
CA MET A 73 4.77 -10.68 7.38
C MET A 73 5.79 -10.19 8.42
N PRO A 74 7.08 -10.61 8.36
CA PRO A 74 8.10 -10.06 9.25
C PRO A 74 8.30 -8.55 9.10
N LEU A 75 8.19 -8.02 7.89
CA LEU A 75 8.25 -6.57 7.63
C LEU A 75 7.05 -5.87 8.25
N TYR A 76 5.84 -6.39 8.04
CA TYR A 76 4.60 -5.79 8.57
C TYR A 76 4.62 -5.70 10.09
N ARG A 77 5.23 -6.69 10.77
CA ARG A 77 5.41 -6.73 12.21
C ARG A 77 6.60 -5.92 12.73
N GLY A 78 7.47 -5.40 11.86
CA GLY A 78 8.74 -4.79 12.26
C GLY A 78 9.67 -5.80 12.95
N GLU A 79 9.69 -7.05 12.47
CA GLU A 79 10.46 -8.19 12.94
C GLU A 79 11.37 -8.79 11.84
N ASN A 80 11.64 -8.03 10.79
CA ASN A 80 12.38 -8.54 9.64
C ASN A 80 13.82 -8.92 10.00
N ALA A 81 14.49 -8.14 10.84
CA ALA A 81 15.83 -8.47 11.34
C ALA A 81 15.84 -9.69 12.29
N LEU A 82 14.76 -9.86 13.05
CA LEU A 82 14.60 -11.00 13.94
C LEU A 82 14.45 -12.31 13.17
N ARG A 83 13.80 -12.29 12.00
CA ARG A 83 13.50 -13.49 11.22
C ARG A 83 14.48 -13.73 10.07
N ASN A 84 14.84 -12.67 9.36
CA ASN A 84 15.65 -12.72 8.13
C ASN A 84 17.08 -12.19 8.30
N GLY A 85 17.48 -11.88 9.54
CA GLY A 85 18.83 -11.50 9.93
C GLY A 85 19.10 -10.00 9.96
N LEU A 86 20.20 -9.65 10.64
CA LEU A 86 20.59 -8.27 10.99
C LEU A 86 20.60 -7.28 9.82
N LYS A 87 20.88 -7.72 8.59
CA LYS A 87 20.87 -6.86 7.39
C LYS A 87 19.54 -6.15 7.12
N ASN A 88 18.47 -6.62 7.74
CA ASN A 88 17.10 -6.08 7.58
C ASN A 88 16.70 -5.13 8.73
N ILE A 89 17.64 -4.74 9.61
CA ILE A 89 17.31 -3.91 10.79
C ILE A 89 16.82 -2.51 10.40
N ASP A 90 17.29 -1.99 9.26
CA ASP A 90 16.87 -0.67 8.77
C ASP A 90 15.40 -0.65 8.37
N THR A 91 14.87 -1.77 7.88
CA THR A 91 13.43 -1.89 7.57
C THR A 91 12.58 -1.89 8.84
N ASP A 92 13.02 -2.61 9.88
CA ASP A 92 12.33 -2.62 11.17
C ASP A 92 12.39 -1.23 11.84
N TYR A 93 13.55 -0.55 11.73
CA TYR A 93 13.70 0.83 12.19
C TYR A 93 12.70 1.75 11.49
N LEU A 94 12.55 1.64 10.15
CA LEU A 94 11.62 2.45 9.38
C LEU A 94 10.15 2.20 9.80
N ILE A 95 9.73 0.94 9.96
CA ILE A 95 8.38 0.58 10.40
C ILE A 95 8.06 1.18 11.78
N ARG A 96 9.03 1.14 12.72
CA ARG A 96 8.89 1.74 14.05
C ARG A 96 8.84 3.27 13.96
N LEU A 97 9.75 3.88 13.20
CA LEU A 97 9.82 5.33 12.99
C LEU A 97 8.51 5.88 12.39
N LEU A 98 7.92 5.17 11.42
CA LEU A 98 6.62 5.53 10.81
C LEU A 98 5.43 5.21 11.72
N LYS A 99 5.66 4.58 12.88
CA LYS A 99 4.62 4.22 13.88
C LYS A 99 3.46 3.40 13.29
N VAL A 100 3.77 2.45 12.39
CA VAL A 100 2.74 1.69 11.68
C VAL A 100 1.76 1.04 12.66
N HIS A 101 2.26 0.30 13.66
CA HIS A 101 1.41 -0.38 14.65
C HIS A 101 0.57 0.59 15.50
N SER A 102 1.17 1.70 15.94
CA SER A 102 0.42 2.76 16.64
C SER A 102 -0.73 3.32 15.79
N LYS A 103 -0.51 3.45 14.47
CA LYS A 103 -1.56 3.90 13.54
C LYS A 103 -2.65 2.85 13.36
N VAL A 104 -2.30 1.56 13.28
CA VAL A 104 -3.28 0.47 13.28
C VAL A 104 -4.16 0.58 14.53
N ASP A 105 -3.58 0.69 15.71
CA ASP A 105 -4.32 0.75 16.97
C ASP A 105 -5.17 2.01 17.12
N GLN A 106 -4.64 3.16 16.72
CA GLN A 106 -5.25 4.46 17.02
C GLN A 106 -6.12 5.00 15.89
N LEU A 107 -5.78 4.73 14.63
CA LEU A 107 -6.47 5.27 13.46
C LEU A 107 -7.38 4.24 12.80
N ALA A 108 -6.91 3.01 12.52
CA ALA A 108 -7.71 2.03 11.80
C ALA A 108 -9.05 1.78 12.48
N LYS A 109 -9.05 1.51 13.79
CA LYS A 109 -10.26 1.25 14.58
C LYS A 109 -11.25 2.43 14.64
N LYS A 110 -10.79 3.65 14.31
CA LYS A 110 -11.64 4.86 14.32
C LYS A 110 -12.10 5.28 12.94
N GLN A 111 -11.33 4.98 11.91
CA GLN A 111 -11.55 5.49 10.56
C GLN A 111 -12.13 4.44 9.62
N LEU A 112 -11.77 3.15 9.80
CA LEU A 112 -12.36 2.08 9.02
C LEU A 112 -13.78 1.74 9.51
N SER A 113 -14.63 1.40 8.57
CA SER A 113 -15.95 0.88 8.86
C SER A 113 -15.88 -0.43 9.66
N SER A 114 -16.89 -0.69 10.50
CA SER A 114 -16.98 -1.96 11.24
C SER A 114 -17.02 -3.17 10.31
N ASN A 115 -17.60 -3.01 9.09
CA ASN A 115 -17.64 -4.06 8.08
C ASN A 115 -16.24 -4.43 7.61
N VAL A 116 -15.43 -3.46 7.17
CA VAL A 116 -14.06 -3.70 6.69
C VAL A 116 -13.16 -4.23 7.80
N LEU A 117 -13.30 -3.75 9.04
CA LEU A 117 -12.58 -4.32 10.18
C LEU A 117 -12.94 -5.79 10.41
N ALA A 118 -14.22 -6.14 10.37
CA ALA A 118 -14.66 -7.52 10.52
C ALA A 118 -14.21 -8.40 9.34
N MET A 119 -14.17 -7.87 8.11
CA MET A 119 -13.61 -8.57 6.94
C MET A 119 -12.11 -8.84 7.10
N ALA A 120 -11.33 -7.88 7.64
CA ALA A 120 -9.90 -8.06 7.90
C ALA A 120 -9.65 -9.17 8.95
N GLN A 121 -10.49 -9.24 9.98
CA GLN A 121 -10.44 -10.35 10.95
C GLN A 121 -10.79 -11.68 10.29
N ALA A 122 -11.87 -11.73 9.53
CA ALA A 122 -12.32 -12.94 8.84
C ALA A 122 -11.27 -13.47 7.86
N TYR A 123 -10.61 -12.58 7.13
CA TYR A 123 -9.50 -12.94 6.26
C TYR A 123 -8.35 -13.60 7.03
N ALA A 124 -7.94 -13.00 8.15
CA ALA A 124 -6.90 -13.57 9.02
C ALA A 124 -7.31 -14.94 9.58
N ASP A 125 -8.58 -15.11 9.96
CA ASP A 125 -9.12 -16.37 10.44
C ASP A 125 -9.08 -17.47 9.36
N GLY A 126 -9.38 -17.14 8.09
CA GLY A 126 -9.27 -18.06 6.96
C GLY A 126 -7.83 -18.54 6.73
N VAL A 127 -6.84 -17.63 6.78
CA VAL A 127 -5.41 -17.98 6.69
C VAL A 127 -5.00 -18.88 7.86
N ASN A 128 -5.47 -18.59 9.05
CA ASN A 128 -5.15 -19.38 10.26
C ASN A 128 -5.81 -20.75 10.25
N GLU A 129 -7.01 -20.89 9.68
CA GLU A 129 -7.66 -22.20 9.52
C GLU A 129 -6.85 -23.12 8.62
N TYR A 130 -6.34 -22.59 7.49
CA TYR A 130 -5.42 -23.36 6.64
C TYR A 130 -4.19 -23.82 7.40
N ALA A 131 -3.56 -22.91 8.16
CA ALA A 131 -2.36 -23.21 8.94
C ALA A 131 -2.61 -24.29 10.01
N LYS A 132 -3.77 -24.22 10.67
CA LYS A 132 -4.19 -25.20 11.67
C LYS A 132 -4.41 -26.60 11.05
N SER A 133 -4.99 -26.63 9.85
CA SER A 133 -5.27 -27.86 9.11
C SER A 133 -4.05 -28.44 8.39
N ASN A 134 -3.00 -27.63 8.16
CA ASN A 134 -1.79 -28.01 7.42
C ASN A 134 -0.50 -27.58 8.14
N PRO A 135 -0.26 -27.98 9.40
CA PRO A 135 0.86 -27.49 10.21
C PRO A 135 2.23 -27.81 9.60
N ASP A 136 2.35 -28.87 8.83
CA ASP A 136 3.60 -29.28 8.17
C ASP A 136 3.94 -28.47 6.91
N LYS A 137 2.97 -27.69 6.40
CA LYS A 137 3.14 -26.88 5.19
C LYS A 137 3.35 -25.41 5.47
N VAL A 138 3.30 -24.98 6.73
CA VAL A 138 3.31 -23.59 7.10
C VAL A 138 4.41 -23.26 8.09
N ASN A 139 4.82 -22.00 8.13
CA ASN A 139 5.72 -21.52 9.17
C ASN A 139 4.93 -21.14 10.43
N LEU A 140 4.76 -22.10 11.35
CA LEU A 140 4.00 -21.92 12.59
C LEU A 140 4.47 -20.72 13.43
N SER A 141 5.72 -20.29 13.31
CA SER A 141 6.22 -19.13 14.06
C SER A 141 5.62 -17.80 13.62
N LEU A 142 4.95 -17.76 12.45
CA LEU A 142 4.24 -16.59 11.95
C LEU A 142 2.77 -16.55 12.39
N HIS A 143 2.24 -17.66 12.90
CA HIS A 143 0.84 -17.78 13.31
C HIS A 143 0.63 -17.56 14.80
N PRO A 144 -0.56 -17.10 15.19
CA PRO A 144 -1.64 -16.69 14.30
C PRO A 144 -1.33 -15.41 13.54
N ILE A 145 -1.84 -15.30 12.30
CA ILE A 145 -1.96 -14.02 11.62
C ILE A 145 -3.12 -13.25 12.27
N SER A 146 -2.93 -11.99 12.56
CA SER A 146 -3.93 -11.15 13.22
C SER A 146 -4.60 -10.17 12.26
N GLN A 147 -5.72 -9.58 12.69
CA GLN A 147 -6.35 -8.44 12.00
C GLN A 147 -5.34 -7.30 11.82
N GLU A 148 -4.56 -7.01 12.86
CA GLU A 148 -3.53 -5.97 12.86
C GLU A 148 -2.45 -6.22 11.80
N ASP A 149 -2.06 -7.47 11.56
CA ASP A 149 -1.12 -7.83 10.48
C ASP A 149 -1.69 -7.49 9.10
N VAL A 150 -2.95 -7.82 8.85
CA VAL A 150 -3.65 -7.52 7.59
C VAL A 150 -3.73 -5.99 7.38
N LEU A 151 -4.11 -5.26 8.43
CA LEU A 151 -4.21 -3.80 8.39
C LEU A 151 -2.84 -3.15 8.19
N ALA A 152 -1.80 -3.59 8.90
CA ALA A 152 -0.43 -3.09 8.75
C ALA A 152 0.11 -3.35 7.34
N GLY A 153 -0.16 -4.55 6.80
CA GLY A 153 0.20 -4.92 5.43
C GLY A 153 -0.42 -3.99 4.40
N SER A 154 -1.73 -3.74 4.49
CA SER A 154 -2.44 -2.80 3.61
C SER A 154 -1.83 -1.39 3.70
N TYR A 155 -1.61 -0.88 4.90
CA TYR A 155 -1.03 0.46 5.10
C TYR A 155 0.35 0.60 4.45
N ILE A 156 1.24 -0.37 4.69
CA ILE A 156 2.61 -0.37 4.16
C ILE A 156 2.60 -0.50 2.63
N GLN A 157 1.82 -1.43 2.07
CA GLN A 157 1.70 -1.57 0.61
C GLN A 157 1.28 -0.26 -0.06
N HIS A 158 0.31 0.45 0.51
CA HIS A 158 -0.14 1.73 -0.04
C HIS A 158 0.90 2.85 0.07
N LEU A 159 1.77 2.85 1.09
CA LEU A 159 2.91 3.76 1.15
C LEU A 159 3.90 3.49 0.01
N PHE A 160 4.20 2.21 -0.28
CA PHE A 160 5.09 1.85 -1.38
C PHE A 160 4.48 2.17 -2.75
N PHE A 161 3.21 1.84 -3.00
CA PHE A 161 2.54 2.22 -4.25
C PHE A 161 2.45 3.74 -4.43
N ALA A 162 2.38 4.50 -3.35
CA ALA A 162 2.45 5.96 -3.38
C ALA A 162 3.88 6.50 -3.61
N GLY A 163 4.92 5.65 -3.50
CA GLY A 163 6.30 5.97 -3.88
C GLY A 163 7.26 6.20 -2.72
N LEU A 164 6.98 5.67 -1.54
CA LEU A 164 7.87 5.79 -0.37
C LEU A 164 9.31 5.32 -0.68
N ASP A 165 9.47 4.20 -1.38
CA ASP A 165 10.77 3.64 -1.78
C ASP A 165 11.58 4.61 -2.66
N ARG A 166 10.92 5.20 -3.63
CA ARG A 166 11.50 6.20 -4.53
C ARG A 166 11.96 7.44 -3.78
N ASP A 167 11.14 7.92 -2.85
CA ASP A 167 11.40 9.12 -2.10
C ASP A 167 12.53 8.89 -1.07
N LEU A 168 12.58 7.70 -0.44
CA LEU A 168 13.70 7.28 0.40
C LEU A 168 15.02 7.20 -0.40
N ALA A 169 14.98 6.73 -1.65
CA ALA A 169 16.16 6.63 -2.50
C ALA A 169 16.79 8.00 -2.84
N GLN A 170 15.99 9.08 -2.91
CA GLN A 170 16.50 10.43 -3.12
C GLN A 170 17.47 10.86 -2.00
N MET A 171 17.22 10.46 -0.75
CA MET A 171 18.08 10.80 0.39
C MET A 171 19.42 10.08 0.34
N THR A 172 19.44 8.85 -0.18
CA THR A 172 20.68 8.04 -0.27
C THR A 172 21.49 8.31 -1.53
N LYS A 173 20.93 9.03 -2.51
CA LYS A 173 21.46 9.19 -3.88
C LYS A 173 21.76 7.84 -4.55
N GLN A 174 21.07 6.80 -4.15
CA GLN A 174 21.15 5.49 -4.79
C GLN A 174 20.19 5.48 -6.00
N GLU A 175 20.67 4.97 -7.12
CA GLU A 175 19.77 4.60 -8.20
C GLU A 175 18.91 3.44 -7.69
N THR A 176 17.60 3.66 -7.62
CA THR A 176 16.68 2.56 -7.37
C THR A 176 16.79 1.60 -8.54
N GLN A 177 17.24 0.37 -8.29
CA GLN A 177 16.98 -0.74 -9.20
C GLN A 177 15.46 -1.01 -9.13
N SER A 178 14.68 -0.09 -9.73
CA SER A 178 13.25 -0.31 -9.83
C SER A 178 13.04 -1.52 -10.75
N ILE A 179 12.43 -2.56 -10.21
CA ILE A 179 11.82 -3.60 -11.05
C ILE A 179 10.98 -2.82 -12.09
N PRO A 180 11.15 -3.10 -13.40
CA PRO A 180 10.38 -2.40 -14.42
C PRO A 180 8.90 -2.74 -14.23
N THR A 181 8.21 -1.98 -13.39
CA THR A 181 6.78 -2.10 -13.17
C THR A 181 6.07 -1.12 -14.08
N GLY A 182 4.95 -1.53 -14.58
CA GLY A 182 4.11 -0.71 -15.40
C GLY A 182 2.69 -1.26 -15.45
N SER A 183 1.82 -0.59 -16.16
CA SER A 183 0.46 -1.08 -16.37
C SER A 183 -0.11 -0.47 -17.64
N ASN A 184 -1.09 -1.14 -18.22
CA ASN A 184 -1.93 -0.60 -19.28
C ASN A 184 -3.39 -0.72 -18.82
N ALA A 185 -4.14 0.37 -18.93
CA ALA A 185 -5.59 0.33 -18.83
C ALA A 185 -6.16 1.20 -19.95
N ILE A 186 -7.04 0.64 -20.76
CA ILE A 186 -7.57 1.28 -21.95
C ILE A 186 -9.08 1.06 -22.00
N ALA A 187 -9.85 2.14 -22.10
CA ALA A 187 -11.28 2.07 -22.33
C ALA A 187 -11.62 2.65 -23.71
N VAL A 188 -12.42 1.92 -24.47
CA VAL A 188 -12.90 2.32 -25.79
C VAL A 188 -14.42 2.30 -25.77
N ASN A 189 -15.03 3.42 -26.07
CA ASN A 189 -16.49 3.57 -26.13
C ASN A 189 -17.05 2.96 -27.41
N SER A 190 -18.32 2.56 -27.37
CA SER A 190 -19.07 1.96 -28.47
C SER A 190 -19.08 2.77 -29.80
N ILE A 191 -18.87 4.08 -29.74
CA ILE A 191 -18.79 4.93 -30.95
C ILE A 191 -17.54 4.69 -31.78
N LYS A 192 -16.53 4.02 -31.25
CA LYS A 192 -15.24 3.69 -31.90
C LYS A 192 -15.12 2.22 -32.27
N THR A 193 -16.16 1.43 -32.10
CA THR A 193 -16.14 -0.01 -32.38
C THR A 193 -17.18 -0.42 -33.40
N ASP A 194 -16.85 -1.31 -34.29
CA ASP A 194 -17.77 -1.81 -35.32
C ASP A 194 -18.93 -2.61 -34.71
N SER A 195 -18.68 -3.27 -33.54
CA SER A 195 -19.69 -4.05 -32.80
C SER A 195 -20.69 -3.18 -32.06
N GLY A 196 -20.44 -1.88 -31.89
CA GLY A 196 -21.22 -1.01 -30.99
C GLY A 196 -21.08 -1.37 -29.51
N SER A 197 -20.10 -2.19 -29.15
CA SER A 197 -19.75 -2.55 -27.76
C SER A 197 -18.65 -1.66 -27.24
N SER A 198 -18.64 -1.38 -25.94
CA SER A 198 -17.50 -0.75 -25.26
C SER A 198 -16.54 -1.81 -24.76
N PHE A 199 -15.27 -1.50 -24.66
CA PHE A 199 -14.23 -2.40 -24.19
C PHE A 199 -13.37 -1.75 -23.11
N LEU A 200 -13.03 -2.51 -22.07
CA LEU A 200 -12.04 -2.16 -21.09
C LEU A 200 -10.93 -3.23 -21.09
N LEU A 201 -9.71 -2.81 -21.39
CA LEU A 201 -8.51 -3.63 -21.28
C LEU A 201 -7.79 -3.26 -20.00
N ILE A 202 -7.45 -4.26 -19.19
CA ILE A 202 -6.67 -4.13 -17.97
C ILE A 202 -5.48 -5.07 -18.08
N ASN A 203 -4.26 -4.51 -17.96
CA ASN A 203 -3.02 -5.28 -18.05
C ASN A 203 -1.98 -4.67 -17.10
N SER A 204 -1.93 -5.11 -15.88
CA SER A 204 -0.94 -4.68 -14.89
C SER A 204 0.34 -5.50 -15.02
N HIS A 205 1.49 -4.84 -15.05
CA HIS A 205 2.80 -5.48 -15.16
C HIS A 205 3.37 -5.68 -13.76
N GLN A 206 2.86 -6.66 -13.05
CA GLN A 206 3.37 -7.11 -11.77
C GLN A 206 4.24 -8.36 -11.94
N PRO A 207 5.11 -8.69 -10.96
CA PRO A 207 5.77 -9.99 -10.93
C PRO A 207 4.77 -11.14 -11.02
N LEU A 208 5.18 -12.26 -11.61
CA LEU A 208 4.33 -13.45 -11.74
C LEU A 208 4.21 -14.24 -10.42
N ALA A 209 5.05 -13.94 -9.45
CA ALA A 209 5.06 -14.54 -8.11
C ALA A 209 5.53 -13.50 -7.08
N GLY A 210 5.37 -13.83 -5.81
CA GLY A 210 5.71 -12.94 -4.70
C GLY A 210 4.51 -12.09 -4.23
N PRO A 211 4.68 -11.30 -3.17
CA PRO A 211 3.59 -10.66 -2.43
C PRO A 211 2.82 -9.59 -3.22
N VAL A 212 3.26 -9.25 -4.42
CA VAL A 212 2.56 -8.36 -5.36
C VAL A 212 2.27 -9.05 -6.70
N GLY A 213 2.36 -10.38 -6.75
CA GLY A 213 1.83 -11.20 -7.83
C GLY A 213 0.30 -11.18 -7.82
N TRP A 214 -0.33 -11.16 -8.99
CA TRP A 214 -1.79 -11.19 -9.08
C TRP A 214 -2.35 -12.56 -8.71
N TYR A 215 -3.36 -12.55 -7.84
CA TYR A 215 -4.22 -13.68 -7.55
C TYR A 215 -5.61 -13.41 -8.13
N GLU A 216 -6.07 -14.24 -9.06
CA GLU A 216 -7.37 -14.11 -9.71
C GLU A 216 -8.45 -14.81 -8.90
N LEU A 217 -9.60 -14.14 -8.71
CA LEU A 217 -10.71 -14.67 -7.95
C LEU A 217 -12.07 -14.08 -8.37
N ASN A 218 -13.12 -14.81 -8.05
CA ASN A 218 -14.51 -14.39 -8.17
C ASN A 218 -15.15 -14.44 -6.80
N ILE A 219 -15.86 -13.39 -6.42
CA ILE A 219 -16.48 -13.26 -5.11
C ILE A 219 -17.95 -12.86 -5.22
N GLU A 220 -18.77 -13.41 -4.33
CA GLU A 220 -20.18 -13.07 -4.20
C GLU A 220 -20.61 -13.15 -2.74
N SER A 221 -21.13 -12.05 -2.20
CA SER A 221 -21.81 -11.96 -0.91
C SER A 221 -23.29 -11.72 -1.10
N ASP A 222 -24.13 -12.42 -0.35
CA ASP A 222 -25.57 -12.16 -0.35
C ASP A 222 -25.88 -10.76 0.25
N SER A 223 -24.94 -10.15 0.97
CA SER A 223 -24.98 -8.74 1.40
C SER A 223 -24.80 -7.74 0.25
N GLY A 224 -24.42 -8.20 -0.96
CA GLY A 224 -24.34 -7.40 -2.18
C GLY A 224 -22.93 -7.11 -2.70
N TRP A 225 -21.86 -7.49 -1.98
CA TRP A 225 -20.49 -7.34 -2.48
C TRP A 225 -20.17 -8.43 -3.48
N ARG A 226 -20.00 -8.03 -4.75
CA ARG A 226 -19.64 -8.92 -5.86
C ARG A 226 -18.55 -8.30 -6.67
N ALA A 227 -17.51 -9.08 -7.01
CA ALA A 227 -16.47 -8.65 -7.89
C ALA A 227 -15.75 -9.86 -8.53
N HIS A 228 -15.18 -9.62 -9.72
CA HIS A 228 -14.32 -10.55 -10.44
C HIS A 228 -13.04 -9.81 -10.78
N GLY A 229 -11.89 -10.42 -10.55
CA GLY A 229 -10.63 -9.77 -10.91
C GLY A 229 -9.43 -10.26 -10.12
N GLY A 230 -8.47 -9.35 -9.92
CA GLY A 230 -7.23 -9.65 -9.26
C GLY A 230 -7.01 -8.84 -8.00
N ASN A 231 -6.45 -9.51 -7.01
CA ASN A 231 -5.91 -8.87 -5.80
C ASN A 231 -4.50 -9.41 -5.51
N PHE A 232 -3.92 -8.99 -4.39
CA PHE A 232 -2.63 -9.50 -3.92
C PHE A 232 -2.83 -10.44 -2.72
N PRO A 233 -2.02 -11.52 -2.59
CA PRO A 233 -1.96 -12.27 -1.34
C PRO A 233 -1.73 -11.34 -0.15
N GLY A 234 -2.58 -11.46 0.87
CA GLY A 234 -2.61 -10.52 2.00
C GLY A 234 -3.70 -9.44 1.93
N SER A 235 -4.43 -9.32 0.80
CA SER A 235 -5.57 -8.41 0.63
C SER A 235 -6.83 -9.19 0.25
N PHE A 236 -7.98 -8.80 0.80
CA PHE A 236 -9.27 -9.37 0.43
C PHE A 236 -10.05 -8.52 -0.59
N LEU A 237 -9.57 -7.32 -0.93
CA LEU A 237 -10.25 -6.38 -1.83
C LEU A 237 -9.74 -6.52 -3.26
N VAL A 238 -10.65 -6.45 -4.25
CA VAL A 238 -10.31 -6.55 -5.67
C VAL A 238 -9.72 -5.22 -6.15
N ASN A 239 -8.45 -5.26 -6.56
CA ASN A 239 -7.71 -4.06 -6.97
C ASN A 239 -7.92 -3.72 -8.45
N VAL A 240 -8.08 -4.73 -9.30
CA VAL A 240 -8.40 -4.59 -10.71
C VAL A 240 -9.46 -5.61 -11.09
N GLY A 241 -10.50 -5.21 -11.82
CA GLY A 241 -11.58 -6.14 -12.13
C GLY A 241 -12.87 -5.46 -12.53
N PHE A 242 -13.97 -6.13 -12.23
CA PHE A 242 -15.32 -5.63 -12.51
C PHE A 242 -16.35 -6.24 -11.56
N ASN A 243 -17.47 -5.54 -11.42
CA ASN A 243 -18.70 -6.04 -10.83
C ASN A 243 -19.81 -6.08 -11.91
N GLU A 244 -21.07 -6.29 -11.53
CA GLU A 244 -22.19 -6.35 -12.48
C GLU A 244 -22.38 -5.07 -13.29
N ASN A 245 -21.90 -3.93 -12.81
CA ASN A 245 -22.22 -2.61 -13.32
C ASN A 245 -21.03 -1.92 -14.00
N ILE A 246 -19.82 -2.12 -13.48
CA ILE A 246 -18.64 -1.36 -13.85
C ILE A 246 -17.37 -2.21 -13.77
N GLY A 247 -16.45 -1.98 -14.73
CA GLY A 247 -15.06 -2.47 -14.66
C GLY A 247 -14.09 -1.33 -14.35
N TRP A 248 -12.99 -1.67 -13.65
CA TRP A 248 -11.94 -0.73 -13.30
C TRP A 248 -10.54 -1.33 -13.48
N GLY A 249 -9.66 -0.59 -14.11
CA GLY A 249 -8.24 -0.87 -14.20
C GLY A 249 -7.44 0.18 -13.45
N ALA A 250 -6.60 -0.25 -12.50
CA ALA A 250 -5.69 0.62 -11.79
C ALA A 250 -4.31 0.62 -12.43
N THR A 251 -3.73 1.80 -12.66
CA THR A 251 -2.34 1.94 -13.11
C THR A 251 -1.56 2.82 -12.15
N VAL A 252 -0.34 2.44 -11.82
CA VAL A 252 0.51 3.23 -10.91
C VAL A 252 0.75 4.61 -11.52
N ASN A 253 0.39 5.65 -10.76
CA ASN A 253 0.74 7.04 -11.01
C ASN A 253 1.83 7.50 -10.04
N ARG A 254 2.18 8.78 -10.10
CA ARG A 254 3.18 9.38 -9.22
C ARG A 254 2.64 10.68 -8.63
N PRO A 255 1.56 10.62 -7.82
CA PRO A 255 1.09 11.81 -7.12
C PRO A 255 2.16 12.25 -6.13
N ASP A 256 2.25 13.55 -5.95
CA ASP A 256 3.18 14.12 -4.99
C ASP A 256 2.55 14.17 -3.59
N VAL A 257 2.72 13.07 -2.86
CA VAL A 257 2.07 12.81 -1.57
C VAL A 257 3.01 12.86 -0.37
N MET A 258 4.31 13.05 -0.61
CA MET A 258 5.33 13.11 0.43
C MET A 258 6.35 14.21 0.15
N ASP A 259 6.79 14.91 1.21
CA ASP A 259 7.92 15.82 1.16
C ASP A 259 9.05 15.34 2.08
N ILE A 260 10.29 15.62 1.65
CA ILE A 260 11.51 15.39 2.41
C ILE A 260 12.08 16.75 2.79
N PHE A 261 12.17 17.00 4.10
CA PHE A 261 12.69 18.23 4.64
C PHE A 261 14.10 18.02 5.21
N GLU A 262 15.12 18.68 4.65
CA GLU A 262 16.48 18.67 5.21
C GLU A 262 16.50 19.66 6.39
N LEU A 263 16.80 19.16 7.60
CA LEU A 263 16.85 19.94 8.82
C LEU A 263 18.26 20.45 9.11
N THR A 264 18.36 21.67 9.62
CA THR A 264 19.62 22.22 10.16
C THR A 264 19.71 21.85 11.63
N ILE A 265 20.71 21.03 11.99
CA ILE A 265 20.91 20.54 13.36
C ILE A 265 21.79 21.52 14.14
N ASN A 266 21.49 21.71 15.42
CA ASN A 266 22.30 22.52 16.34
C ASN A 266 23.71 21.86 16.48
N PRO A 267 24.79 22.60 16.14
CA PRO A 267 26.16 22.04 16.22
C PRO A 267 26.59 21.68 17.65
N ASP A 268 26.00 22.34 18.66
CA ASP A 268 26.32 22.12 20.08
C ASP A 268 25.39 21.07 20.72
N ASN A 269 24.25 20.73 20.07
CA ASN A 269 23.29 19.77 20.62
C ASN A 269 22.54 19.04 19.50
N SER A 270 22.93 17.81 19.18
CA SER A 270 22.33 16.97 18.12
C SER A 270 20.86 16.61 18.35
N ASN A 271 20.29 16.94 19.51
CA ASN A 271 18.88 16.74 19.83
C ASN A 271 18.01 17.98 19.58
N GLN A 272 18.56 18.98 18.88
CA GLN A 272 17.85 20.20 18.49
C GLN A 272 18.05 20.49 17.01
N TYR A 273 17.04 21.10 16.39
CA TYR A 273 17.05 21.58 15.02
C TYR A 273 16.56 23.03 14.94
N LEU A 274 16.96 23.73 13.87
CA LEU A 274 16.54 25.11 13.64
C LEU A 274 15.07 25.17 13.21
N LEU A 275 14.27 25.97 13.93
CA LEU A 275 12.86 26.23 13.66
C LEU A 275 12.51 27.65 14.05
N ASP A 276 12.02 28.47 13.11
CA ASP A 276 11.61 29.86 13.36
C ASP A 276 12.72 30.69 14.06
N GLU A 277 13.96 30.54 13.58
CA GLU A 277 15.18 31.20 14.09
C GLU A 277 15.66 30.76 15.48
N GLU A 278 15.01 29.75 16.09
CA GLU A 278 15.35 29.20 17.39
C GLU A 278 15.73 27.71 17.31
N TRP A 279 16.45 27.18 18.32
CA TRP A 279 16.79 25.77 18.44
C TRP A 279 15.65 25.01 19.14
N ALA A 280 14.80 24.35 18.35
CA ALA A 280 13.71 23.52 18.84
C ALA A 280 14.18 22.10 19.18
N PRO A 281 13.74 21.50 20.29
CA PRO A 281 14.09 20.11 20.61
C PRO A 281 13.32 19.11 19.73
N PHE A 282 13.97 17.99 19.38
CA PHE A 282 13.26 16.83 18.88
C PHE A 282 12.38 16.22 19.97
N LYS A 283 11.21 15.69 19.59
CA LYS A 283 10.54 14.68 20.39
C LYS A 283 11.27 13.37 20.19
N ILE A 284 11.83 12.80 21.27
CA ILE A 284 12.58 11.54 21.21
C ILE A 284 11.73 10.45 21.88
N GLU A 285 11.57 9.34 21.18
CA GLU A 285 10.93 8.13 21.68
C GLU A 285 11.95 7.00 21.62
N GLU A 286 11.92 6.12 22.61
CA GLU A 286 12.85 4.99 22.70
C GLU A 286 12.08 3.68 22.52
N ASP A 287 12.61 2.76 21.74
CA ASP A 287 12.09 1.40 21.58
C ASP A 287 13.24 0.42 21.31
N TYR A 288 12.94 -0.88 21.34
CA TYR A 288 13.91 -1.93 21.11
C TYR A 288 13.69 -2.59 19.76
N LEU A 289 14.75 -2.72 18.98
CA LEU A 289 14.79 -3.57 17.79
C LEU A 289 15.41 -4.93 18.17
N SER A 290 14.77 -6.00 17.73
CA SER A 290 15.22 -7.37 17.95
C SER A 290 15.82 -7.94 16.67
N PHE A 291 16.92 -8.66 16.77
CA PHE A 291 17.55 -9.34 15.63
C PHE A 291 18.21 -10.63 16.05
N LYS A 292 18.44 -11.54 15.10
CA LYS A 292 19.19 -12.78 15.31
C LYS A 292 20.60 -12.68 14.79
N ILE A 293 21.55 -13.20 15.59
CA ILE A 293 22.94 -13.46 15.16
C ILE A 293 23.09 -14.96 14.98
N LEU A 294 23.74 -15.36 13.86
CA LEU A 294 23.97 -16.76 13.50
C LEU A 294 22.68 -17.63 13.49
N GLY A 295 21.53 -17.01 13.30
CA GLY A 295 20.24 -17.70 13.24
C GLY A 295 19.67 -18.22 14.56
N ILE A 296 20.46 -18.17 15.67
CA ILE A 296 20.08 -18.79 16.96
C ILE A 296 20.01 -17.78 18.12
N LEU A 297 20.91 -16.80 18.21
CA LEU A 297 20.97 -15.87 19.32
C LEU A 297 20.14 -14.61 19.05
N THR A 298 19.08 -14.42 19.78
CA THR A 298 18.26 -13.20 19.73
C THR A 298 18.87 -12.13 20.62
N LEU A 299 19.17 -11.00 20.04
CA LEU A 299 19.64 -9.79 20.72
C LEU A 299 18.63 -8.66 20.53
N LYS A 300 18.70 -7.68 21.44
CA LYS A 300 17.92 -6.44 21.39
C LYS A 300 18.86 -5.25 21.44
N THR A 301 18.60 -4.25 20.61
CA THR A 301 19.28 -2.97 20.68
C THR A 301 18.26 -1.87 20.95
N LYS A 302 18.59 -0.98 21.89
CA LYS A 302 17.79 0.21 22.16
C LYS A 302 18.05 1.22 21.04
N GLN A 303 16.99 1.79 20.50
CA GLN A 303 17.03 2.80 19.46
C GLN A 303 16.25 4.03 19.87
N GLU A 304 16.75 5.19 19.47
CA GLU A 304 16.05 6.46 19.59
C GLU A 304 15.40 6.82 18.26
N PHE A 305 14.14 7.24 18.32
CA PHE A 305 13.35 7.69 17.18
C PHE A 305 13.05 9.17 17.37
N LYS A 306 13.59 10.00 16.47
CA LYS A 306 13.44 11.45 16.52
C LYS A 306 12.26 11.90 15.68
N TYR A 307 11.50 12.85 16.21
CA TYR A 307 10.37 13.49 15.52
C TYR A 307 10.51 15.00 15.60
N SER A 308 10.41 15.65 14.44
CA SER A 308 10.36 17.11 14.31
C SER A 308 8.94 17.59 14.09
N LYS A 309 8.74 18.89 13.99
CA LYS A 309 7.48 19.50 13.52
C LYS A 309 7.13 19.08 12.08
N PHE A 310 8.14 18.70 11.29
CA PHE A 310 7.99 18.28 9.90
C PHE A 310 7.78 16.76 9.74
N GLY A 311 7.75 16.00 10.81
CA GLY A 311 7.53 14.55 10.82
C GLY A 311 8.68 13.74 11.41
N PRO A 312 8.65 12.38 11.26
CA PRO A 312 9.71 11.47 11.67
C PRO A 312 11.03 11.77 10.96
N VAL A 313 12.15 11.59 11.68
CA VAL A 313 13.48 12.02 11.20
C VAL A 313 14.38 10.82 10.93
N LEU A 314 14.96 10.77 9.73
CA LEU A 314 16.01 9.84 9.34
C LEU A 314 17.36 10.56 9.27
N GLU A 315 18.39 9.92 9.81
CA GLU A 315 19.77 10.39 9.70
C GLU A 315 20.50 9.57 8.62
N ILE A 316 20.88 10.22 7.52
CA ILE A 316 21.51 9.58 6.36
C ILE A 316 22.74 10.39 5.95
N ASN A 317 23.90 9.76 5.89
CA ASN A 317 25.17 10.38 5.45
C ASN A 317 25.51 11.69 6.20
N GLY A 318 25.22 11.74 7.50
CA GLY A 318 25.49 12.90 8.36
C GLY A 318 24.51 14.08 8.19
N LYS A 319 23.40 13.85 7.49
CA LYS A 319 22.29 14.80 7.34
C LYS A 319 21.03 14.25 7.99
N SER A 320 20.17 15.14 8.47
CA SER A 320 18.89 14.79 9.08
C SER A 320 17.75 15.22 8.17
N PHE A 321 16.89 14.25 7.83
CA PHE A 321 15.75 14.43 6.95
C PHE A 321 14.46 14.09 7.67
N ALA A 322 13.50 15.02 7.69
CA ALA A 322 12.16 14.73 8.16
C ALA A 322 11.27 14.30 6.99
N LEU A 323 10.46 13.26 7.22
CA LEU A 323 9.52 12.73 6.24
C LEU A 323 8.10 13.20 6.56
N LYS A 324 7.44 13.83 5.60
CA LYS A 324 6.04 14.25 5.74
C LYS A 324 5.20 13.58 4.67
N HIS A 325 4.28 12.70 5.08
CA HIS A 325 3.41 11.97 4.16
C HIS A 325 1.94 12.36 4.38
N SER A 326 1.18 12.55 3.29
CA SER A 326 -0.24 12.93 3.37
C SER A 326 -1.14 11.88 4.04
N LYS A 327 -0.65 10.64 4.19
CA LYS A 327 -1.30 9.55 4.92
C LYS A 327 -0.98 9.54 6.42
N GLU A 328 -0.30 10.56 6.95
CA GLU A 328 0.15 10.59 8.35
C GLU A 328 -0.99 10.34 9.34
N TYR A 329 -2.17 10.88 9.05
CA TYR A 329 -3.36 10.79 9.91
C TYR A 329 -4.53 10.05 9.27
N SER A 330 -4.28 9.28 8.19
CA SER A 330 -5.32 8.55 7.46
C SER A 330 -5.02 7.06 7.43
N PHE A 331 -6.05 6.27 7.71
CA PHE A 331 -6.04 4.80 7.66
C PHE A 331 -7.38 4.28 7.12
N ASP A 332 -7.80 4.78 5.97
CA ASP A 332 -9.12 4.55 5.39
C ASP A 332 -9.09 3.97 3.96
N GLU A 333 -7.90 3.56 3.50
CA GLU A 333 -7.71 3.05 2.14
C GLU A 333 -8.49 1.77 1.85
N MET A 334 -8.66 0.89 2.83
CA MET A 334 -9.42 -0.35 2.64
C MET A 334 -10.90 -0.06 2.43
N ASP A 335 -11.48 0.91 3.16
CA ASP A 335 -12.82 1.40 2.86
C ASP A 335 -12.91 1.99 1.46
N GLY A 336 -11.89 2.74 1.03
CA GLY A 336 -11.82 3.28 -0.33
C GLY A 336 -11.89 2.20 -1.40
N TRP A 337 -11.14 1.11 -1.24
CA TRP A 337 -11.20 -0.03 -2.15
C TRP A 337 -12.54 -0.77 -2.08
N TYR A 338 -13.09 -0.98 -0.88
CA TYR A 338 -14.41 -1.59 -0.71
C TYR A 338 -15.51 -0.74 -1.36
N GLU A 339 -15.45 0.57 -1.20
CA GLU A 339 -16.41 1.50 -1.82
C GLU A 339 -16.37 1.41 -3.36
N ILE A 340 -15.19 1.42 -3.99
CA ILE A 340 -15.11 1.34 -5.46
C ILE A 340 -15.46 -0.06 -5.98
N ASN A 341 -15.22 -1.14 -5.22
CA ASN A 341 -15.68 -2.48 -5.60
C ASN A 341 -17.22 -2.56 -5.67
N ASN A 342 -17.92 -1.69 -4.94
CA ASN A 342 -19.38 -1.56 -4.93
C ASN A 342 -19.91 -0.37 -5.75
N ALA A 343 -19.11 0.18 -6.66
CA ALA A 343 -19.54 1.27 -7.52
C ALA A 343 -20.60 0.80 -8.54
N LYS A 344 -21.57 1.68 -8.84
CA LYS A 344 -22.74 1.38 -9.68
C LYS A 344 -22.56 1.82 -11.13
N ASP A 345 -21.73 2.81 -11.37
CA ASP A 345 -21.40 3.35 -12.68
C ASP A 345 -20.15 4.22 -12.60
N VAL A 346 -19.71 4.77 -13.75
CA VAL A 346 -18.53 5.62 -13.85
C VAL A 346 -18.64 6.89 -13.00
N TYR A 347 -19.85 7.44 -12.84
CA TYR A 347 -20.07 8.66 -12.07
C TYR A 347 -20.00 8.39 -10.57
N ASP A 348 -20.64 7.32 -10.09
CA ASP A 348 -20.60 6.86 -8.69
C ASP A 348 -19.16 6.49 -8.29
N PHE A 349 -18.42 5.83 -9.20
CA PHE A 349 -16.99 5.54 -9.01
C PHE A 349 -16.19 6.82 -8.77
N GLY A 350 -16.41 7.84 -9.61
CA GLY A 350 -15.77 9.14 -9.46
C GLY A 350 -16.12 9.84 -8.14
N GLU A 351 -17.38 9.79 -7.71
CA GLU A 351 -17.82 10.36 -6.42
C GLU A 351 -17.10 9.68 -5.23
N LYS A 352 -17.00 8.35 -5.25
CA LYS A 352 -16.28 7.59 -4.20
C LYS A 352 -14.80 7.98 -4.12
N LEU A 353 -14.14 8.22 -5.25
CA LEU A 353 -12.75 8.67 -5.28
C LEU A 353 -12.52 10.07 -4.72
N LYS A 354 -13.53 10.95 -4.65
CA LYS A 354 -13.39 12.30 -4.08
C LYS A 354 -12.99 12.29 -2.62
N SER A 355 -13.30 11.23 -1.90
CA SER A 355 -12.87 11.05 -0.49
C SER A 355 -11.35 10.92 -0.32
N ARG A 356 -10.59 10.64 -1.40
CA ARG A 356 -9.13 10.46 -1.39
C ARG A 356 -8.65 9.38 -0.41
N LYS A 357 -9.47 8.41 -0.09
CA LYS A 357 -9.11 7.30 0.80
C LYS A 357 -7.98 6.47 0.21
N ILE A 358 -8.06 6.11 -1.07
CA ILE A 358 -6.97 5.46 -1.80
C ILE A 358 -5.91 6.52 -2.14
N PRO A 359 -4.63 6.35 -1.70
CA PRO A 359 -3.65 7.43 -1.74
C PRO A 359 -3.02 7.69 -3.11
N SER A 360 -3.18 6.80 -4.06
CA SER A 360 -2.56 6.86 -5.40
C SER A 360 -3.41 6.12 -6.43
N PHE A 361 -2.89 5.95 -7.63
CA PHE A 361 -3.40 5.28 -8.82
C PHE A 361 -4.19 6.16 -9.79
N ASN A 362 -3.95 5.92 -11.08
CA ASN A 362 -4.90 6.28 -12.12
C ASN A 362 -5.93 5.16 -12.24
N PHE A 363 -7.18 5.51 -12.39
CA PHE A 363 -8.23 4.54 -12.71
C PHE A 363 -8.77 4.81 -14.12
N VAL A 364 -8.90 3.74 -14.89
CA VAL A 364 -9.64 3.71 -16.16
C VAL A 364 -10.83 2.80 -15.96
N THR A 365 -12.02 3.29 -16.27
CA THR A 365 -13.28 2.60 -15.98
C THR A 365 -14.20 2.54 -17.19
N MET A 366 -15.08 1.54 -17.19
CA MET A 366 -16.17 1.39 -18.16
C MET A 366 -17.37 0.78 -17.45
N ASP A 367 -18.56 1.34 -17.68
CA ASP A 367 -19.79 0.81 -17.09
C ASP A 367 -20.72 0.10 -18.10
N SER A 368 -21.75 -0.57 -17.59
CA SER A 368 -22.75 -1.28 -18.36
C SER A 368 -23.59 -0.36 -19.27
N GLN A 369 -23.62 0.96 -18.99
CA GLN A 369 -24.29 1.98 -19.79
C GLN A 369 -23.37 2.53 -20.91
N ARG A 370 -22.16 1.95 -21.09
CA ARG A 370 -21.16 2.30 -22.08
C ARG A 370 -20.41 3.61 -21.79
N ASN A 371 -20.51 4.16 -20.59
CA ASN A 371 -19.68 5.27 -20.18
C ASN A 371 -18.24 4.79 -19.95
N ILE A 372 -17.27 5.63 -20.30
CA ILE A 372 -15.85 5.42 -20.02
C ILE A 372 -15.31 6.57 -19.20
N GLY A 373 -14.41 6.27 -18.24
CA GLY A 373 -13.87 7.27 -17.34
C GLY A 373 -12.38 7.11 -17.09
N TYR A 374 -11.71 8.24 -16.86
CA TYR A 374 -10.36 8.31 -16.33
C TYR A 374 -10.35 9.19 -15.09
N PHE A 375 -9.70 8.72 -14.05
CA PHE A 375 -9.56 9.45 -12.79
C PHE A 375 -8.10 9.41 -12.36
N TYR A 376 -7.44 10.57 -12.38
CA TYR A 376 -6.18 10.71 -11.67
C TYR A 376 -6.48 10.81 -10.19
N ASN A 377 -6.07 9.84 -9.42
CA ASN A 377 -6.34 9.82 -7.99
C ASN A 377 -5.04 9.94 -7.20
N GLY A 378 -5.09 10.68 -6.12
CA GLY A 378 -3.96 10.88 -5.22
C GLY A 378 -4.35 11.69 -4.00
N ARG A 379 -3.78 11.34 -2.85
CA ARG A 379 -3.93 12.08 -1.60
C ARG A 379 -2.92 13.24 -1.55
N ILE A 380 -3.02 14.15 -2.51
CA ILE A 380 -2.06 15.24 -2.71
C ILE A 380 -2.35 16.36 -1.69
N PRO A 381 -1.41 16.71 -0.79
CA PRO A 381 -1.60 17.77 0.17
C PRO A 381 -1.57 19.15 -0.51
N MET A 382 -2.33 20.09 0.04
CA MET A 382 -2.28 21.49 -0.36
C MET A 382 -0.99 22.12 0.17
N ARG A 383 -0.11 22.56 -0.73
CA ARG A 383 1.17 23.21 -0.42
C ARG A 383 1.12 24.69 -0.74
N ILE A 384 1.92 25.48 -0.02
CA ILE A 384 2.08 26.92 -0.31
C ILE A 384 2.82 27.10 -1.64
N ASN A 385 3.86 26.29 -1.89
CA ASN A 385 4.68 26.31 -3.10
C ASN A 385 4.72 24.92 -3.77
N ALA A 386 3.80 24.66 -4.67
CA ALA A 386 3.76 23.38 -5.40
C ALA A 386 4.98 23.13 -6.31
N LEU A 387 5.67 24.19 -6.75
CA LEU A 387 6.81 24.10 -7.68
C LEU A 387 8.08 23.51 -7.05
N GLU A 388 8.21 23.53 -5.73
CA GLU A 388 9.35 22.95 -4.99
C GLU A 388 9.07 21.51 -4.55
N ALA A 389 7.87 21.04 -4.76
CA ALA A 389 7.45 19.67 -4.54
C ALA A 389 8.38 18.69 -5.31
N ARG A 390 8.54 17.46 -4.82
CA ARG A 390 9.42 16.41 -5.37
C ARG A 390 10.93 16.67 -5.23
N GLN A 391 11.35 17.67 -4.50
CA GLN A 391 12.75 17.95 -4.17
C GLN A 391 12.96 17.84 -2.67
N ILE A 392 14.21 17.64 -2.27
CA ILE A 392 14.57 17.76 -0.85
C ILE A 392 14.55 19.26 -0.52
N ILE A 393 13.66 19.67 0.39
CA ILE A 393 13.42 21.05 0.77
C ILE A 393 14.23 21.35 2.03
N LYS A 394 15.13 22.31 1.99
CA LYS A 394 15.81 22.78 3.19
C LYS A 394 14.89 23.73 3.94
N VAL A 395 14.53 23.37 5.17
CA VAL A 395 13.55 24.09 5.98
C VAL A 395 14.17 24.66 7.25
N SER A 396 13.63 25.81 7.68
CA SER A 396 13.92 26.46 8.96
C SER A 396 12.73 27.16 9.59
N ALA A 397 11.60 27.24 8.88
CA ALA A 397 10.43 27.96 9.35
C ALA A 397 9.17 27.06 9.38
N SER A 398 8.39 27.20 10.45
CA SER A 398 7.18 26.39 10.67
C SER A 398 6.11 26.60 9.60
N LYS A 399 6.09 27.75 8.92
CA LYS A 399 5.18 28.04 7.81
C LYS A 399 5.43 27.19 6.56
N GLU A 400 6.60 26.56 6.45
CA GLU A 400 6.96 25.67 5.33
C GLU A 400 6.31 24.29 5.47
N ASN A 401 5.74 23.99 6.64
CA ASN A 401 4.99 22.76 6.87
C ASN A 401 3.56 22.88 6.34
N TRP A 402 2.99 21.76 5.88
CA TRP A 402 1.61 21.67 5.41
C TRP A 402 0.77 20.72 6.28
N ASP A 403 -0.55 20.85 6.21
CA ASP A 403 -1.49 19.99 6.94
C ASP A 403 -1.84 18.77 6.08
N ALA A 404 -1.60 17.56 6.61
CA ALA A 404 -1.91 16.30 5.94
C ALA A 404 -3.43 16.07 5.76
N GLY A 405 -4.27 16.80 6.49
CA GLY A 405 -5.72 16.75 6.36
C GLY A 405 -6.27 17.67 5.26
N ILE A 406 -5.48 18.64 4.77
CA ILE A 406 -5.91 19.56 3.71
C ILE A 406 -5.36 19.09 2.37
N LEU A 407 -6.26 18.56 1.55
CA LEU A 407 -5.93 17.95 0.26
C LEU A 407 -6.39 18.82 -0.90
N VAL A 408 -5.76 18.60 -2.06
CA VAL A 408 -6.17 19.22 -3.31
C VAL A 408 -7.48 18.61 -3.79
N ASP A 409 -8.48 19.45 -4.06
CA ASP A 409 -9.84 19.01 -4.44
C ASP A 409 -9.91 18.50 -5.89
N ASN A 410 -9.54 19.34 -6.85
CA ASN A 410 -9.76 19.08 -8.26
C ASN A 410 -8.54 18.36 -8.87
N LEU A 411 -8.69 17.07 -9.13
CA LEU A 411 -7.72 16.26 -9.86
C LEU A 411 -8.25 15.93 -11.27
N PRO A 412 -7.36 15.67 -12.25
CA PRO A 412 -7.74 15.35 -13.61
C PRO A 412 -8.77 14.22 -13.69
N THR A 413 -9.94 14.52 -14.21
CA THR A 413 -11.03 13.57 -14.40
C THR A 413 -11.63 13.78 -15.77
N PHE A 414 -11.78 12.69 -16.55
CA PHE A 414 -12.34 12.73 -17.89
C PHE A 414 -13.40 11.64 -18.01
N ILE A 415 -14.61 12.01 -18.37
CA ILE A 415 -15.73 11.07 -18.60
C ILE A 415 -16.25 11.31 -20.01
N ASN A 416 -16.45 10.23 -20.77
CA ASN A 416 -17.00 10.23 -22.13
C ASN A 416 -16.35 11.27 -23.06
N PRO A 417 -15.02 11.26 -23.25
CA PRO A 417 -14.37 12.21 -24.14
C PRO A 417 -14.83 12.00 -25.57
N LEU A 418 -14.87 13.11 -26.34
CA LEU A 418 -15.38 13.11 -27.73
C LEU A 418 -14.60 12.19 -28.68
N ASN A 419 -13.33 11.91 -28.40
CA ASN A 419 -12.52 10.96 -29.18
C ASN A 419 -12.93 9.50 -28.98
N GLY A 420 -13.79 9.19 -28.01
CA GLY A 420 -14.32 7.85 -27.73
C GLY A 420 -13.34 6.86 -27.12
N TRP A 421 -12.19 7.29 -26.62
CA TRP A 421 -11.23 6.42 -25.94
C TRP A 421 -10.41 7.16 -24.87
N ILE A 422 -9.92 6.39 -23.93
CA ILE A 422 -9.03 6.81 -22.83
C ILE A 422 -7.98 5.73 -22.63
N GLN A 423 -6.74 6.12 -22.37
CA GLN A 423 -5.68 5.17 -22.05
C GLN A 423 -4.81 5.66 -20.89
N SER A 424 -4.34 4.74 -20.05
CA SER A 424 -3.30 4.98 -19.07
C SER A 424 -2.24 3.89 -19.17
N THR A 425 -1.02 4.30 -19.44
CA THR A 425 0.17 3.45 -19.50
C THR A 425 1.26 3.99 -18.58
N ASN A 426 0.84 4.52 -17.42
CA ASN A 426 1.66 5.17 -16.38
C ASN A 426 2.28 6.52 -16.81
N GLN A 427 1.70 7.20 -17.80
CA GLN A 427 2.10 8.55 -18.19
C GLN A 427 1.35 9.61 -17.37
N ASN A 428 1.73 10.88 -17.58
CA ASN A 428 1.05 12.01 -16.99
C ASN A 428 -0.44 12.08 -17.42
N PRO A 429 -1.31 12.67 -16.59
CA PRO A 429 -2.76 12.70 -16.87
C PRO A 429 -3.17 13.54 -18.08
N PHE A 430 -2.26 14.38 -18.61
CA PHE A 430 -2.53 15.28 -19.74
C PHE A 430 -2.23 14.67 -21.10
N SER A 431 -1.98 13.36 -21.16
CA SER A 431 -1.72 12.62 -22.41
C SER A 431 -2.58 11.37 -22.57
N VAL A 432 -3.63 11.24 -21.75
CA VAL A 432 -4.48 10.03 -21.72
C VAL A 432 -5.53 9.94 -22.83
N MET A 433 -5.75 11.03 -23.55
CA MET A 433 -6.69 11.14 -24.69
C MET A 433 -5.99 11.70 -25.96
N GLY A 434 -4.69 11.52 -26.07
CA GLY A 434 -3.90 12.05 -27.17
C GLY A 434 -4.03 13.59 -27.31
N LYS A 435 -4.24 14.08 -28.52
CA LYS A 435 -4.41 15.53 -28.80
C LYS A 435 -5.66 16.15 -28.16
N HIS A 436 -6.59 15.35 -27.68
CA HIS A 436 -7.82 15.81 -27.01
C HIS A 436 -7.64 15.99 -25.49
N SER A 437 -6.46 15.68 -24.96
CA SER A 437 -6.16 15.89 -23.55
C SER A 437 -6.12 17.37 -23.20
N LEU A 438 -6.61 17.69 -22.00
CA LEU A 438 -6.59 19.08 -21.49
C LEU A 438 -5.17 19.52 -21.15
N LYS A 439 -4.91 20.82 -21.21
CA LYS A 439 -3.65 21.40 -20.72
C LYS A 439 -3.65 21.51 -19.19
N GLN A 440 -2.51 21.27 -18.56
CA GLN A 440 -2.31 21.30 -17.12
C GLN A 440 -2.86 22.59 -16.45
N GLN A 441 -2.60 23.76 -17.03
CA GLN A 441 -3.00 25.06 -16.49
C GLN A 441 -4.52 25.24 -16.30
N LYS A 442 -5.34 24.38 -16.90
CA LYS A 442 -6.81 24.44 -16.78
C LYS A 442 -7.36 23.61 -15.62
N ILE A 443 -6.52 22.79 -14.96
CA ILE A 443 -6.98 21.83 -13.95
C ILE A 443 -6.59 22.28 -12.54
N ASN A 444 -5.30 22.41 -12.26
CA ASN A 444 -4.84 22.87 -10.94
C ASN A 444 -3.39 23.35 -11.03
N GLU A 445 -3.15 24.65 -10.74
CA GLU A 445 -1.81 25.24 -10.76
C GLU A 445 -1.02 24.97 -9.47
N HIS A 446 -1.69 24.46 -8.42
CA HIS A 446 -1.07 24.15 -7.12
C HIS A 446 -0.53 22.73 -7.03
N VAL A 447 -0.60 21.96 -8.12
CA VAL A 447 -0.13 20.56 -8.16
C VAL A 447 1.00 20.40 -9.17
N ASP A 448 2.14 19.89 -8.71
CA ASP A 448 3.20 19.43 -9.60
C ASP A 448 2.88 18.00 -10.05
N PHE A 449 2.19 17.88 -11.18
CA PHE A 449 1.92 16.59 -11.82
C PHE A 449 3.20 16.02 -12.43
N GLU A 450 3.32 14.69 -12.44
CA GLU A 450 4.39 14.04 -13.16
C GLU A 450 4.40 14.42 -14.66
N LYS A 451 5.60 14.66 -15.19
CA LYS A 451 5.81 15.02 -16.61
C LYS A 451 6.12 13.80 -17.49
N ARG A 452 6.06 12.61 -16.90
CA ARG A 452 6.44 11.37 -17.56
C ARG A 452 5.56 11.08 -18.77
N LEU A 453 6.22 10.74 -19.87
CA LEU A 453 5.64 10.05 -21.02
C LEU A 453 6.32 8.68 -21.15
N THR A 454 5.59 7.68 -21.58
CA THR A 454 6.11 6.33 -21.81
C THR A 454 6.08 6.01 -23.30
N ASN A 455 6.97 5.16 -23.79
CA ASN A 455 6.91 4.69 -25.18
C ASN A 455 5.55 4.04 -25.46
N ARG A 456 4.97 3.34 -24.48
CA ARG A 456 3.64 2.75 -24.58
C ARG A 456 2.55 3.82 -24.78
N SER A 457 2.66 4.98 -24.12
CA SER A 457 1.70 6.07 -24.30
C SER A 457 1.76 6.69 -25.68
N HIS A 458 2.95 6.80 -26.27
CA HIS A 458 3.11 7.27 -27.65
C HIS A 458 2.45 6.31 -28.64
N VAL A 459 2.75 5.02 -28.54
CA VAL A 459 2.16 3.99 -29.39
C VAL A 459 0.63 3.93 -29.23
N ALA A 460 0.12 3.94 -28.00
CA ALA A 460 -1.33 3.94 -27.77
C ALA A 460 -2.01 5.17 -28.35
N ASN A 461 -1.43 6.36 -28.16
CA ASN A 461 -1.96 7.59 -28.74
C ASN A 461 -1.97 7.56 -30.30
N GLU A 462 -0.96 6.98 -30.93
CA GLU A 462 -0.91 6.81 -32.39
C GLU A 462 -2.00 5.85 -32.85
N LEU A 463 -2.08 4.65 -32.27
CA LEU A 463 -3.05 3.61 -32.65
C LEU A 463 -4.51 4.07 -32.49
N PHE A 464 -4.84 4.77 -31.43
CA PHE A 464 -6.22 5.21 -31.21
C PHE A 464 -6.58 6.55 -31.84
N SER A 465 -5.61 7.26 -32.43
CA SER A 465 -5.84 8.53 -33.17
C SER A 465 -6.23 8.32 -34.65
N THR A 466 -6.05 7.11 -35.16
CA THR A 466 -6.52 6.69 -36.48
C THR A 466 -8.00 6.30 -36.41
#